data_1f1199f8d2bc503fa85261af8bb7e9c5
#
_entry.id   1f1199f8d2bc503fa85261af8bb7e9c5
#
_cell.length_a   1.000
_cell.length_b   1.000
_cell.length_c   1.000
_cell.angle_alpha   90.00
_cell.angle_beta   90.00
_cell.angle_gamma   90.00
#
_symmetry.space_group_name_H-M   'P 1'
#
loop_
_entity.id
_entity.type
_entity.pdbx_description
1 polymer ?
#
loop_
_entity_poly.entity_id
_entity_poly.type
_entity_poly.pdbx_seq_one_letter_code
_entity_poly.pdbx_strand_id
1 'polypeptide(L)'
;IIEHLKNKFGLISEKATSKFYVLIIDEINRGNISKIFGELITLIEEDKRENLSVRLPYSKDVFTVPKNLYIIGTMNTSDRSIASIDIALRRRFKFKEIMPNSNLVADFNCNFKECFEILNKRISVLLDRDHQIGHSYFIEEKYKDSNASELETIWFDSIIPLLNEYFYSDWEKLQALLGNAKKDNTSFIKVVENVSFAKEYSCEEGEMFDFNAKCDFKAAMQNAFGDKFRG
;
A
#
# COMPACT_ATOMS: atom_id res chain seq x y z
N ILE A 1 11.79 8.34 11.37
CA ILE A 1 10.57 7.76 11.97
C ILE A 1 10.48 8.09 13.46
N ILE A 2 11.48 7.75 14.28
CA ILE A 2 11.47 8.01 15.74
C ILE A 2 11.33 9.51 16.04
N GLU A 3 12.07 10.37 15.37
CA GLU A 3 12.00 11.82 15.55
C GLU A 3 10.67 12.43 15.07
N HIS A 4 10.11 11.91 14.00
CA HIS A 4 8.79 12.28 13.52
C HIS A 4 7.68 11.84 14.48
N LEU A 5 7.79 10.65 15.06
CA LEU A 5 6.88 10.15 16.10
C LEU A 5 6.99 11.00 17.38
N LYS A 6 8.19 11.42 17.78
CA LYS A 6 8.44 12.33 18.90
C LYS A 6 7.67 13.65 18.74
N ASN A 7 7.85 14.31 17.59
CA ASN A 7 7.29 15.65 17.35
C ASN A 7 5.78 15.63 17.13
N LYS A 8 5.23 14.57 16.53
CA LYS A 8 3.84 14.53 16.11
C LYS A 8 2.86 13.95 17.14
N PHE A 9 3.36 13.16 18.09
CA PHE A 9 2.53 12.51 19.13
C PHE A 9 2.74 13.12 20.52
N GLY A 10 3.55 14.15 20.68
CA GLY A 10 3.82 14.76 21.96
C GLY A 10 4.46 13.81 22.99
N LEU A 11 5.14 12.75 22.50
CA LEU A 11 5.63 11.64 23.32
C LEU A 11 6.86 11.94 24.16
N ILE A 12 7.40 13.18 24.11
CA ILE A 12 8.56 13.55 24.90
C ILE A 12 8.39 14.93 25.50
N SER A 13 8.28 14.99 26.81
CA SER A 13 8.68 16.14 27.59
C SER A 13 10.21 16.10 27.74
N GLU A 14 10.88 17.23 27.50
CA GLU A 14 12.36 17.38 27.58
C GLU A 14 12.99 17.04 28.92
N LYS A 15 12.24 16.57 29.89
CA LYS A 15 12.71 16.28 31.27
C LYS A 15 12.80 14.80 31.65
N ALA A 16 12.53 13.85 30.72
CA ALA A 16 12.59 12.44 31.07
C ALA A 16 13.98 11.85 30.83
N THR A 17 14.73 11.63 31.89
CA THR A 17 16.02 10.90 31.93
C THR A 17 15.86 9.38 31.72
N SER A 18 14.66 8.87 31.48
CA SER A 18 14.36 7.46 31.29
C SER A 18 14.52 7.05 29.81
N LYS A 19 15.18 5.91 29.59
CA LYS A 19 15.26 5.27 28.26
C LYS A 19 13.87 4.85 27.81
N PHE A 20 13.53 5.11 26.55
CA PHE A 20 12.30 4.62 25.90
C PHE A 20 12.62 3.36 25.09
N TYR A 21 11.69 2.42 25.09
CA TYR A 21 11.76 1.20 24.33
C TYR A 21 10.59 1.17 23.34
N VAL A 22 10.84 0.69 22.11
CA VAL A 22 9.82 0.57 21.07
C VAL A 22 9.79 -0.88 20.60
N LEU A 23 8.65 -1.51 20.74
CA LEU A 23 8.34 -2.80 20.13
C LEU A 23 7.58 -2.56 18.82
N ILE A 24 8.16 -2.96 17.70
CA ILE A 24 7.50 -2.90 16.40
C ILE A 24 6.98 -4.30 16.05
N ILE A 25 5.68 -4.38 15.77
CA ILE A 25 5.00 -5.59 15.32
C ILE A 25 4.55 -5.34 13.90
N ASP A 26 5.29 -5.89 12.95
CA ASP A 26 4.95 -5.76 11.54
C ASP A 26 3.81 -6.72 11.19
N GLU A 27 2.88 -6.28 10.32
CA GLU A 27 1.73 -7.06 9.89
C GLU A 27 0.89 -7.60 11.08
N ILE A 28 0.62 -6.74 12.06
CA ILE A 28 -0.06 -7.14 13.31
C ILE A 28 -1.41 -7.84 13.09
N ASN A 29 -2.08 -7.56 11.98
CA ASN A 29 -3.37 -8.15 11.60
C ASN A 29 -3.27 -9.56 11.00
N ARG A 30 -2.06 -10.06 10.64
CA ARG A 30 -1.88 -11.43 10.12
C ARG A 30 -1.96 -12.50 11.20
N GLY A 31 -1.83 -12.14 12.48
CA GLY A 31 -1.95 -13.04 13.60
C GLY A 31 -3.26 -12.89 14.35
N ASN A 32 -3.68 -13.94 15.07
CA ASN A 32 -4.76 -13.80 16.05
C ASN A 32 -4.20 -13.11 17.31
N ILE A 33 -4.25 -11.79 17.30
CA ILE A 33 -3.59 -10.95 18.32
C ILE A 33 -4.16 -11.19 19.70
N SER A 34 -5.48 -11.39 19.80
CA SER A 34 -6.11 -11.70 21.09
C SER A 34 -5.59 -13.01 21.69
N LYS A 35 -5.27 -14.01 20.84
CA LYS A 35 -4.64 -15.27 21.31
C LYS A 35 -3.15 -15.09 21.61
N ILE A 36 -2.42 -14.27 20.80
CA ILE A 36 -0.98 -14.04 20.98
C ILE A 36 -0.71 -13.28 22.28
N PHE A 37 -1.45 -12.20 22.53
CA PHE A 37 -1.31 -11.44 23.77
C PHE A 37 -1.99 -12.12 24.96
N GLY A 38 -3.06 -12.88 24.72
CA GLY A 38 -3.81 -13.51 25.81
C GLY A 38 -4.19 -12.50 26.90
N GLU A 39 -3.89 -12.83 28.18
CA GLU A 39 -4.10 -11.96 29.33
C GLU A 39 -3.28 -10.67 29.30
N LEU A 40 -2.16 -10.63 28.55
CA LEU A 40 -1.31 -9.44 28.43
C LEU A 40 -2.01 -8.31 27.68
N ILE A 41 -3.06 -8.60 26.91
CA ILE A 41 -3.80 -7.61 26.12
C ILE A 41 -4.35 -6.47 27.00
N THR A 42 -4.69 -6.75 28.24
CA THR A 42 -5.17 -5.74 29.20
C THR A 42 -4.03 -4.85 29.67
N LEU A 43 -2.80 -5.38 29.80
CA LEU A 43 -1.65 -4.65 30.31
C LEU A 43 -1.09 -3.62 29.34
N ILE A 44 -1.45 -3.69 28.04
CA ILE A 44 -0.98 -2.72 27.06
C ILE A 44 -1.73 -1.38 27.13
N GLU A 45 -2.89 -1.32 27.81
CA GLU A 45 -3.61 -0.07 28.05
C GLU A 45 -2.78 0.87 28.93
N GLU A 46 -2.78 2.17 28.59
CA GLU A 46 -1.90 3.17 29.21
C GLU A 46 -2.09 3.27 30.74
N ASP A 47 -3.34 3.20 31.20
CA ASP A 47 -3.71 3.28 32.62
C ASP A 47 -3.44 1.98 33.43
N LYS A 48 -3.21 0.87 32.74
CA LYS A 48 -2.93 -0.44 33.34
C LYS A 48 -1.44 -0.73 33.50
N ARG A 49 -0.60 -0.05 32.74
CA ARG A 49 0.86 -0.24 32.77
C ARG A 49 1.43 0.09 34.14
N GLU A 50 2.26 -0.81 34.69
CA GLU A 50 2.82 -0.79 36.05
C GLU A 50 1.79 -0.86 37.18
N ASN A 51 0.53 -0.56 36.92
CA ASN A 51 -0.53 -0.56 37.92
C ASN A 51 -1.22 -1.93 38.04
N LEU A 52 -1.16 -2.74 36.96
CA LEU A 52 -1.74 -4.08 36.91
C LEU A 52 -0.66 -5.09 36.56
N SER A 53 -0.74 -6.26 37.16
CA SER A 53 0.10 -7.41 36.84
C SER A 53 -0.74 -8.63 36.55
N VAL A 54 -0.22 -9.53 35.73
CA VAL A 54 -0.81 -10.85 35.48
C VAL A 54 0.22 -11.93 35.78
N ARG A 55 -0.28 -13.11 36.13
CA ARG A 55 0.56 -14.30 36.30
C ARG A 55 0.62 -15.06 34.98
N LEU A 56 1.82 -15.21 34.44
CA LEU A 56 2.04 -15.92 33.18
C LEU A 56 1.60 -17.39 33.29
N PRO A 57 0.93 -17.96 32.26
CA PRO A 57 0.32 -19.29 32.37
C PRO A 57 1.35 -20.44 32.50
N TYR A 58 2.53 -20.29 31.90
CA TYR A 58 3.56 -21.34 31.88
C TYR A 58 4.59 -21.15 32.98
N SER A 59 5.31 -20.03 33.03
CA SER A 59 6.35 -19.78 34.04
C SER A 59 5.80 -19.48 35.43
N LYS A 60 4.54 -19.10 35.54
CA LYS A 60 3.88 -18.64 36.78
C LYS A 60 4.46 -17.34 37.35
N ASP A 61 5.36 -16.69 36.62
CA ASP A 61 5.92 -15.42 37.03
C ASP A 61 4.89 -14.30 36.99
N VAL A 62 5.05 -13.31 37.84
CA VAL A 62 4.26 -12.08 37.80
C VAL A 62 4.85 -11.15 36.75
N PHE A 63 4.03 -10.70 35.82
CA PHE A 63 4.44 -9.88 34.69
C PHE A 63 3.64 -8.58 34.65
N THR A 64 4.32 -7.47 34.33
CA THR A 64 3.72 -6.16 34.09
C THR A 64 4.36 -5.50 32.88
N VAL A 65 3.64 -4.59 32.22
CA VAL A 65 4.17 -3.81 31.10
C VAL A 65 4.66 -2.45 31.61
N PRO A 66 5.93 -2.07 31.38
CA PRO A 66 6.45 -0.80 31.85
C PRO A 66 5.89 0.39 31.03
N LYS A 67 5.78 1.56 31.67
CA LYS A 67 5.26 2.79 31.06
C LYS A 67 6.11 3.32 29.91
N ASN A 68 7.40 3.04 29.93
CA ASN A 68 8.35 3.49 28.91
C ASN A 68 8.47 2.55 27.69
N LEU A 69 7.61 1.53 27.58
CA LEU A 69 7.49 0.66 26.41
C LEU A 69 6.39 1.19 25.46
N TYR A 70 6.75 1.49 24.24
CA TYR A 70 5.83 1.86 23.16
C TYR A 70 5.65 0.68 22.22
N ILE A 71 4.41 0.44 21.77
CA ILE A 71 4.09 -0.64 20.83
C ILE A 71 3.56 0.02 19.56
N ILE A 72 4.21 -0.28 18.43
CA ILE A 72 3.80 0.17 17.09
C ILE A 72 3.45 -1.06 16.29
N GLY A 73 2.20 -1.16 15.86
CA GLY A 73 1.75 -2.18 14.92
C GLY A 73 1.64 -1.59 13.52
N THR A 74 2.17 -2.28 12.51
CA THR A 74 1.86 -1.97 11.11
C THR A 74 0.81 -2.94 10.59
N MET A 75 0.03 -2.53 9.61
CA MET A 75 -0.94 -3.39 8.95
C MET A 75 -1.20 -2.92 7.52
N ASN A 76 -1.45 -3.88 6.65
CA ASN A 76 -1.98 -3.62 5.31
C ASN A 76 -3.49 -3.89 5.32
N THR A 77 -4.30 -2.87 4.98
CA THR A 77 -5.76 -2.95 4.95
C THR A 77 -6.31 -3.41 3.60
N SER A 78 -5.49 -3.39 2.53
CA SER A 78 -5.89 -3.86 1.21
C SER A 78 -6.03 -5.39 1.11
N ASP A 79 -5.36 -6.13 1.98
CA ASP A 79 -5.42 -7.59 2.00
C ASP A 79 -6.71 -8.08 2.67
N ARG A 80 -7.72 -8.35 1.86
CA ARG A 80 -9.03 -8.85 2.32
C ARG A 80 -9.01 -10.28 2.87
N SER A 81 -7.91 -11.03 2.66
CA SER A 81 -7.75 -12.36 3.22
C SER A 81 -7.48 -12.35 4.73
N ILE A 82 -7.14 -11.19 5.27
CA ILE A 82 -6.76 -11.01 6.67
C ILE A 82 -8.00 -10.61 7.48
N ALA A 83 -8.16 -11.25 8.64
CA ALA A 83 -9.25 -10.96 9.55
C ALA A 83 -9.26 -9.49 9.98
N SER A 84 -10.46 -8.89 10.07
CA SER A 84 -10.61 -7.55 10.63
C SER A 84 -10.05 -7.53 12.05
N ILE A 85 -9.41 -6.42 12.40
CA ILE A 85 -8.85 -6.24 13.75
C ILE A 85 -9.93 -6.42 14.80
N ASP A 86 -9.65 -7.28 15.76
CA ASP A 86 -10.51 -7.50 16.92
C ASP A 86 -10.88 -6.17 17.62
N ILE A 87 -12.12 -6.04 17.99
CA ILE A 87 -12.65 -4.87 18.72
C ILE A 87 -11.84 -4.59 19.99
N ALA A 88 -11.31 -5.64 20.63
CA ALA A 88 -10.46 -5.51 21.82
C ALA A 88 -9.17 -4.72 21.51
N LEU A 89 -8.56 -4.90 20.34
CA LEU A 89 -7.40 -4.13 19.90
C LEU A 89 -7.76 -2.69 19.52
N ARG A 90 -8.89 -2.50 18.87
CA ARG A 90 -9.33 -1.16 18.47
C ARG A 90 -9.43 -0.18 19.65
N ARG A 91 -9.74 -0.68 20.83
CA ARG A 91 -9.84 0.14 22.06
C ARG A 91 -8.47 0.47 22.67
N ARG A 92 -7.43 -0.31 22.35
CA ARG A 92 -6.11 -0.24 22.97
C ARG A 92 -5.05 0.46 22.13
N PHE A 93 -5.30 0.61 20.84
CA PHE A 93 -4.40 1.26 19.90
C PHE A 93 -5.01 2.53 19.32
N LYS A 94 -4.17 3.54 19.12
CA LYS A 94 -4.52 4.71 18.32
C LYS A 94 -4.19 4.41 16.86
N PHE A 95 -5.19 4.44 16.01
CA PHE A 95 -5.02 4.16 14.59
C PHE A 95 -4.64 5.42 13.83
N LYS A 96 -3.65 5.29 12.97
CA LYS A 96 -3.23 6.33 12.05
C LYS A 96 -3.10 5.72 10.66
N GLU A 97 -3.89 6.23 9.75
CA GLU A 97 -3.80 5.89 8.35
C GLU A 97 -2.62 6.61 7.69
N ILE A 98 -1.88 5.90 6.85
CA ILE A 98 -0.77 6.44 6.06
C ILE A 98 -1.18 6.32 4.59
N MET A 99 -1.66 7.43 4.03
CA MET A 99 -2.04 7.51 2.62
C MET A 99 -0.83 7.79 1.73
N PRO A 100 -0.88 7.40 0.44
CA PRO A 100 0.10 7.82 -0.55
C PRO A 100 0.25 9.34 -0.56
N ASN A 101 1.51 9.80 -0.63
CA ASN A 101 1.85 11.22 -0.61
C ASN A 101 2.73 11.55 -1.82
N SER A 102 2.19 12.29 -2.79
CA SER A 102 2.89 12.69 -4.02
C SER A 102 4.11 13.58 -3.77
N ASN A 103 4.14 14.31 -2.64
CA ASN A 103 5.30 15.13 -2.28
C ASN A 103 6.57 14.30 -1.97
N LEU A 104 6.41 13.01 -1.66
CA LEU A 104 7.51 12.08 -1.41
C LEU A 104 7.91 11.26 -2.64
N VAL A 105 7.23 11.48 -3.78
CA VAL A 105 7.47 10.79 -5.04
C VAL A 105 8.49 11.55 -5.87
N ALA A 106 9.47 10.86 -6.45
CA ALA A 106 10.40 11.42 -7.41
C ALA A 106 9.68 11.85 -8.71
N ASP A 107 10.16 12.91 -9.33
CA ASP A 107 9.53 13.43 -10.55
C ASP A 107 10.01 12.76 -11.84
N PHE A 108 11.16 12.07 -11.80
CA PHE A 108 11.79 11.38 -12.92
C PHE A 108 12.00 12.25 -14.17
N ASN A 109 12.07 13.58 -13.98
CA ASN A 109 12.16 14.59 -15.05
C ASN A 109 10.99 14.52 -16.08
N CYS A 110 9.82 14.01 -15.65
CA CYS A 110 8.69 13.79 -16.55
C CYS A 110 7.32 14.17 -15.96
N ASN A 111 7.29 14.97 -14.88
CA ASN A 111 6.08 15.36 -14.17
C ASN A 111 5.29 14.18 -13.60
N PHE A 112 5.99 13.14 -13.13
CA PHE A 112 5.38 11.90 -12.67
C PHE A 112 4.51 12.08 -11.41
N LYS A 113 4.81 13.05 -10.54
CA LYS A 113 4.00 13.34 -9.34
C LYS A 113 2.52 13.54 -9.66
N GLU A 114 2.22 14.27 -10.73
CA GLU A 114 0.83 14.50 -11.18
C GLU A 114 0.20 13.21 -11.74
N CYS A 115 0.96 12.43 -12.50
CA CYS A 115 0.51 11.12 -13.00
C CYS A 115 0.20 10.15 -11.86
N PHE A 116 1.04 10.12 -10.83
CA PHE A 116 0.84 9.32 -9.62
C PHE A 116 -0.45 9.67 -8.88
N GLU A 117 -0.77 10.96 -8.74
CA GLU A 117 -2.04 11.40 -8.15
C GLU A 117 -3.25 10.96 -8.97
N ILE A 118 -3.17 11.10 -10.29
CA ILE A 118 -4.24 10.69 -11.21
C ILE A 118 -4.45 9.19 -11.12
N LEU A 119 -3.36 8.40 -11.16
CA LEU A 119 -3.40 6.95 -11.03
C LEU A 119 -4.15 6.53 -9.76
N ASN A 120 -3.76 7.08 -8.60
CA ASN A 120 -4.37 6.75 -7.33
C ASN A 120 -5.83 7.22 -7.20
N LYS A 121 -6.20 8.36 -7.79
CA LYS A 121 -7.60 8.79 -7.89
C LYS A 121 -8.45 7.81 -8.72
N ARG A 122 -7.93 7.35 -9.86
CA ARG A 122 -8.61 6.36 -10.71
C ARG A 122 -8.76 5.02 -9.98
N ILE A 123 -7.71 4.53 -9.31
CA ILE A 123 -7.77 3.29 -8.51
C ILE A 123 -8.84 3.41 -7.43
N SER A 124 -8.90 4.52 -6.71
CA SER A 124 -9.89 4.73 -5.66
C SER A 124 -11.34 4.70 -6.17
N VAL A 125 -11.57 5.08 -7.43
CA VAL A 125 -12.91 5.04 -8.06
C VAL A 125 -13.23 3.65 -8.60
N LEU A 126 -12.25 2.98 -9.22
CA LEU A 126 -12.45 1.69 -9.89
C LEU A 126 -12.45 0.49 -8.92
N LEU A 127 -11.76 0.62 -7.80
CA LEU A 127 -11.70 -0.37 -6.71
C LEU A 127 -12.14 0.26 -5.39
N ASP A 128 -11.17 0.78 -4.63
CA ASP A 128 -11.36 1.49 -3.38
C ASP A 128 -10.07 2.26 -3.00
N ARG A 129 -10.12 2.99 -1.88
CA ARG A 129 -8.99 3.79 -1.41
C ARG A 129 -7.84 2.98 -0.79
N ASP A 130 -8.10 1.76 -0.37
CA ASP A 130 -7.10 0.90 0.27
C ASP A 130 -6.12 0.29 -0.74
N HIS A 131 -6.52 0.20 -2.03
CA HIS A 131 -5.70 -0.30 -3.13
C HIS A 131 -4.83 0.76 -3.81
N GLN A 132 -4.75 1.97 -3.27
CA GLN A 132 -3.87 3.00 -3.83
C GLN A 132 -2.41 2.56 -3.83
N ILE A 133 -1.68 2.91 -4.89
CA ILE A 133 -0.24 2.63 -5.00
C ILE A 133 0.53 3.48 -3.99
N GLY A 134 1.33 2.83 -3.15
CA GLY A 134 2.16 3.49 -2.17
C GLY A 134 3.28 4.33 -2.80
N HIS A 135 3.59 5.48 -2.22
CA HIS A 135 4.73 6.32 -2.63
C HIS A 135 6.09 5.64 -2.42
N SER A 136 6.14 4.54 -1.63
CA SER A 136 7.36 3.77 -1.35
C SER A 136 8.06 3.21 -2.59
N TYR A 137 7.32 2.95 -3.67
CA TYR A 137 7.90 2.53 -4.95
C TYR A 137 8.74 3.62 -5.62
N PHE A 138 8.46 4.89 -5.33
CA PHE A 138 8.95 6.06 -6.07
C PHE A 138 9.58 7.12 -5.17
N ILE A 139 10.14 6.75 -4.02
CA ILE A 139 10.65 7.70 -3.00
C ILE A 139 11.70 8.62 -3.61
N GLU A 140 11.49 9.93 -3.47
CA GLU A 140 12.37 10.98 -4.00
C GLU A 140 13.83 10.83 -3.53
N GLU A 141 14.05 10.48 -2.27
CA GLU A 141 15.40 10.28 -1.71
C GLU A 141 16.20 9.20 -2.47
N LYS A 142 15.53 8.16 -2.96
CA LYS A 142 16.14 7.06 -3.70
C LYS A 142 16.34 7.39 -5.19
N TYR A 143 15.43 8.19 -5.77
CA TYR A 143 15.35 8.42 -7.21
C TYR A 143 15.53 9.90 -7.58
N LYS A 144 16.23 10.69 -6.75
CA LYS A 144 16.38 12.15 -6.91
C LYS A 144 16.95 12.55 -8.26
N ASP A 145 17.93 11.78 -8.76
CA ASP A 145 18.62 12.04 -10.03
C ASP A 145 18.18 11.08 -11.14
N SER A 146 17.08 10.36 -10.92
CA SER A 146 16.57 9.35 -11.85
C SER A 146 15.77 9.96 -12.98
N ASN A 147 15.67 9.21 -14.06
CA ASN A 147 15.02 9.60 -15.29
C ASN A 147 13.86 8.65 -15.66
N ALA A 148 13.25 8.87 -16.81
CA ALA A 148 12.13 8.07 -17.28
C ALA A 148 12.47 6.57 -17.47
N SER A 149 13.73 6.21 -17.67
CA SER A 149 14.13 4.79 -17.82
C SER A 149 14.05 4.02 -16.49
N GLU A 150 14.43 4.65 -15.37
CA GLU A 150 14.24 4.05 -14.06
C GLU A 150 12.73 3.93 -13.71
N LEU A 151 11.95 4.94 -14.07
CA LEU A 151 10.50 4.88 -13.92
C LEU A 151 9.90 3.72 -14.72
N GLU A 152 10.33 3.54 -15.98
CA GLU A 152 9.91 2.44 -16.84
C GLU A 152 10.19 1.08 -16.19
N THR A 153 11.38 0.90 -15.62
CA THR A 153 11.75 -0.33 -14.91
C THR A 153 10.81 -0.59 -13.72
N ILE A 154 10.59 0.41 -12.86
CA ILE A 154 9.68 0.28 -11.72
C ILE A 154 8.25 -0.06 -12.21
N TRP A 155 7.84 0.58 -13.30
CA TRP A 155 6.50 0.42 -13.86
C TRP A 155 6.24 -1.02 -14.30
N PHE A 156 7.13 -1.60 -15.10
CA PHE A 156 6.97 -2.97 -15.61
C PHE A 156 7.28 -4.04 -14.57
N ASP A 157 8.26 -3.82 -13.70
CA ASP A 157 8.66 -4.83 -12.72
C ASP A 157 7.76 -4.88 -11.49
N SER A 158 7.10 -3.76 -11.15
CA SER A 158 6.34 -3.67 -9.91
C SER A 158 4.90 -3.21 -10.11
N ILE A 159 4.66 -2.15 -10.87
CA ILE A 159 3.33 -1.53 -10.93
C ILE A 159 2.38 -2.32 -11.82
N ILE A 160 2.76 -2.69 -13.02
CA ILE A 160 1.93 -3.48 -13.93
C ILE A 160 1.52 -4.83 -13.30
N PRO A 161 2.44 -5.63 -12.71
CA PRO A 161 2.07 -6.86 -12.01
C PRO A 161 1.09 -6.62 -10.86
N LEU A 162 1.31 -5.57 -10.06
CA LEU A 162 0.43 -5.21 -8.95
C LEU A 162 -0.98 -4.82 -9.43
N LEU A 163 -1.07 -4.02 -10.49
CA LEU A 163 -2.35 -3.66 -11.09
C LEU A 163 -3.08 -4.88 -11.67
N ASN A 164 -2.35 -5.80 -12.29
CA ASN A 164 -2.94 -7.04 -12.78
C ASN A 164 -3.53 -7.89 -11.64
N GLU A 165 -2.84 -7.96 -10.51
CA GLU A 165 -3.34 -8.62 -9.30
C GLU A 165 -4.59 -7.93 -8.75
N TYR A 166 -4.57 -6.60 -8.60
CA TYR A 166 -5.67 -5.83 -8.05
C TYR A 166 -6.95 -5.91 -8.88
N PHE A 167 -6.81 -5.91 -10.20
CA PHE A 167 -7.95 -5.94 -11.13
C PHE A 167 -8.31 -7.33 -11.63
N TYR A 168 -7.57 -8.40 -11.25
CA TYR A 168 -7.83 -9.78 -11.67
C TYR A 168 -8.03 -9.93 -13.18
N SER A 169 -7.22 -9.22 -13.99
CA SER A 169 -7.35 -9.18 -15.46
C SER A 169 -8.70 -8.63 -15.97
N ASP A 170 -9.37 -7.78 -15.20
CA ASP A 170 -10.53 -6.99 -15.66
C ASP A 170 -10.03 -5.92 -16.65
N TRP A 171 -9.98 -6.29 -17.92
CA TRP A 171 -9.40 -5.47 -18.98
C TRP A 171 -10.17 -4.17 -19.21
N GLU A 172 -11.46 -4.12 -18.93
CA GLU A 172 -12.26 -2.90 -19.03
C GLU A 172 -11.78 -1.86 -18.02
N LYS A 173 -11.62 -2.26 -16.77
CA LYS A 173 -11.08 -1.37 -15.72
C LYS A 173 -9.61 -1.02 -15.95
N LEU A 174 -8.80 -1.99 -16.40
CA LEU A 174 -7.40 -1.73 -16.71
C LEU A 174 -7.25 -0.72 -17.86
N GLN A 175 -8.11 -0.78 -18.89
CA GLN A 175 -8.14 0.23 -19.95
C GLN A 175 -8.63 1.59 -19.43
N ALA A 176 -9.62 1.64 -18.55
CA ALA A 176 -10.04 2.87 -17.91
C ALA A 176 -8.94 3.51 -17.06
N LEU A 177 -8.05 2.68 -16.49
CA LEU A 177 -6.93 3.13 -15.66
C LEU A 177 -5.73 3.58 -16.50
N LEU A 178 -5.30 2.78 -17.47
CA LEU A 178 -4.03 2.87 -18.20
C LEU A 178 -4.15 3.36 -19.66
N GLY A 179 -5.38 3.67 -20.08
CA GLY A 179 -5.69 4.01 -21.47
C GLY A 179 -6.07 2.78 -22.32
N ASN A 180 -6.74 3.04 -23.42
CA ASN A 180 -7.29 2.00 -24.29
C ASN A 180 -6.20 1.09 -24.86
N ALA A 181 -6.53 -0.17 -25.01
CA ALA A 181 -5.71 -1.14 -25.73
C ALA A 181 -5.50 -0.71 -27.19
N LYS A 182 -4.30 -0.95 -27.70
CA LYS A 182 -3.94 -0.66 -29.09
C LYS A 182 -3.20 -1.83 -29.74
N LYS A 183 -3.24 -1.87 -31.07
CA LYS A 183 -2.48 -2.84 -31.86
C LYS A 183 -1.03 -2.40 -32.12
N ASP A 184 -0.75 -1.11 -31.91
CA ASP A 184 0.60 -0.55 -31.98
C ASP A 184 1.30 -0.53 -30.61
N ASN A 185 2.52 -0.03 -30.57
CA ASN A 185 3.33 0.01 -29.34
C ASN A 185 3.08 1.27 -28.48
N THR A 186 1.97 1.95 -28.61
CA THR A 186 1.67 3.20 -27.91
C THR A 186 0.75 3.04 -26.71
N SER A 187 0.54 1.81 -26.22
CA SER A 187 -0.29 1.52 -25.04
C SER A 187 0.34 0.43 -24.18
N PHE A 188 0.06 0.49 -22.89
CA PHE A 188 0.41 -0.57 -21.92
C PHE A 188 -0.41 -1.86 -22.16
N ILE A 189 -1.55 -1.76 -22.82
CA ILE A 189 -2.43 -2.89 -23.12
C ILE A 189 -2.50 -3.06 -24.63
N LYS A 190 -2.28 -4.28 -25.10
CA LYS A 190 -2.38 -4.64 -26.53
C LYS A 190 -3.54 -5.59 -26.77
N VAL A 191 -4.15 -5.47 -27.95
CA VAL A 191 -5.05 -6.48 -28.49
C VAL A 191 -4.18 -7.59 -29.10
N VAL A 192 -4.29 -8.81 -28.57
CA VAL A 192 -3.49 -9.95 -29.05
C VAL A 192 -4.13 -10.55 -30.28
N GLU A 193 -5.40 -10.90 -30.19
CA GLU A 193 -6.19 -11.44 -31.29
C GLU A 193 -7.70 -11.22 -31.08
N ASN A 194 -8.46 -11.35 -32.15
CA ASN A 194 -9.91 -11.45 -32.08
C ASN A 194 -10.30 -12.94 -32.09
N VAL A 195 -11.09 -13.35 -31.10
CA VAL A 195 -11.53 -14.73 -30.94
C VAL A 195 -13.00 -14.86 -31.32
N SER A 196 -13.30 -15.76 -32.24
CA SER A 196 -14.69 -16.07 -32.60
C SER A 196 -15.26 -17.10 -31.64
N PHE A 197 -16.42 -16.83 -31.08
CA PHE A 197 -17.13 -17.75 -30.20
C PHE A 197 -18.03 -18.73 -30.98
N ALA A 198 -18.41 -19.84 -30.35
CA ALA A 198 -19.38 -20.77 -30.91
C ALA A 198 -20.73 -20.08 -31.13
N LYS A 199 -21.47 -20.50 -32.18
CA LYS A 199 -22.72 -19.84 -32.67
C LYS A 199 -23.84 -19.70 -31.62
N GLU A 200 -23.75 -20.35 -30.50
CA GLU A 200 -24.72 -20.28 -29.39
C GLU A 200 -24.44 -19.19 -28.38
N TYR A 201 -23.34 -18.43 -28.54
CA TYR A 201 -22.98 -17.33 -27.65
C TYR A 201 -23.56 -16.00 -28.15
N SER A 202 -23.99 -15.14 -27.26
CA SER A 202 -24.61 -13.85 -27.59
C SER A 202 -23.66 -12.85 -28.26
N CYS A 203 -22.33 -13.09 -28.20
CA CYS A 203 -21.30 -12.36 -28.95
C CYS A 203 -20.65 -13.28 -29.97
N GLU A 204 -20.54 -12.82 -31.22
CA GLU A 204 -19.89 -13.58 -32.30
C GLU A 204 -18.35 -13.49 -32.21
N GLU A 205 -17.82 -12.39 -31.71
CA GLU A 205 -16.38 -12.12 -31.59
C GLU A 205 -16.03 -11.46 -30.23
N GLY A 206 -14.87 -11.73 -29.70
CA GLY A 206 -14.29 -11.07 -28.53
C GLY A 206 -12.82 -10.76 -28.73
N GLU A 207 -12.35 -9.72 -28.10
CA GLU A 207 -10.94 -9.34 -28.13
C GLU A 207 -10.20 -9.99 -26.96
N MET A 208 -9.04 -10.57 -27.25
CA MET A 208 -8.10 -11.03 -26.24
C MET A 208 -7.04 -9.96 -26.00
N PHE A 209 -6.86 -9.59 -24.74
CA PHE A 209 -5.93 -8.56 -24.31
C PHE A 209 -4.73 -9.15 -23.56
N ASP A 210 -3.62 -8.42 -23.57
CA ASP A 210 -2.42 -8.72 -22.79
C ASP A 210 -1.66 -7.41 -22.50
N PHE A 211 -0.78 -7.42 -21.50
CA PHE A 211 0.12 -6.30 -21.27
C PHE A 211 1.23 -6.25 -22.32
N ASN A 212 1.54 -5.05 -22.79
CA ASN A 212 2.54 -4.81 -23.81
C ASN A 212 3.90 -4.43 -23.18
N ALA A 213 4.68 -5.42 -22.80
CA ALA A 213 6.01 -5.22 -22.22
C ALA A 213 7.05 -4.60 -23.18
N LYS A 214 6.70 -4.44 -24.47
CA LYS A 214 7.57 -3.85 -25.51
C LYS A 214 7.00 -2.54 -26.07
N CYS A 215 6.07 -1.90 -25.36
CA CYS A 215 5.54 -0.62 -25.81
C CYS A 215 6.59 0.49 -25.71
N ASP A 216 6.40 1.56 -26.48
CA ASP A 216 7.05 2.81 -26.22
C ASP A 216 6.51 3.39 -24.92
N PHE A 217 7.31 3.34 -23.86
CA PHE A 217 6.91 3.75 -22.51
C PHE A 217 6.38 5.18 -22.47
N LYS A 218 7.07 6.11 -23.15
CA LYS A 218 6.64 7.51 -23.22
C LYS A 218 5.28 7.66 -23.89
N ALA A 219 5.09 7.01 -25.02
CA ALA A 219 3.81 7.04 -25.75
C ALA A 219 2.69 6.37 -24.95
N ALA A 220 2.97 5.27 -24.25
CA ALA A 220 2.02 4.58 -23.39
C ALA A 220 1.63 5.44 -22.16
N MET A 221 2.58 6.13 -21.54
CA MET A 221 2.31 7.08 -20.46
C MET A 221 1.48 8.27 -20.95
N GLN A 222 1.74 8.79 -22.14
CA GLN A 222 0.92 9.85 -22.76
C GLN A 222 -0.49 9.34 -23.09
N ASN A 223 -0.63 8.11 -23.56
CA ASN A 223 -1.95 7.49 -23.78
C ASN A 223 -2.72 7.35 -22.45
N ALA A 224 -2.05 7.01 -21.36
CA ALA A 224 -2.66 6.84 -20.05
C ALA A 224 -3.01 8.17 -19.35
N PHE A 225 -2.12 9.15 -19.40
CA PHE A 225 -2.19 10.37 -18.58
C PHE A 225 -2.28 11.68 -19.40
N GLY A 226 -2.24 11.60 -20.73
CA GLY A 226 -2.33 12.75 -21.62
C GLY A 226 -1.18 13.74 -21.40
N ASP A 227 -1.49 15.04 -21.49
CA ASP A 227 -0.52 16.14 -21.33
C ASP A 227 0.10 16.25 -19.92
N LYS A 228 -0.35 15.44 -18.98
CA LYS A 228 0.17 15.41 -17.62
C LYS A 228 1.55 14.73 -17.57
N PHE A 229 1.80 13.76 -18.42
CA PHE A 229 3.11 13.18 -18.59
C PHE A 229 3.93 13.96 -19.62
N ARG A 230 5.07 14.52 -19.20
CA ARG A 230 5.94 15.39 -20.00
C ARG A 230 7.34 14.81 -20.22
N GLY A 231 7.44 13.49 -20.31
CA GLY A 231 8.72 12.80 -20.53
C GLY A 231 9.31 12.92 -21.92
#